data_758e3d3cdcde953bf23dd83fde45a956
#
_entry.id   758e3d3cdcde953bf23dd83fde45a956
#
_cell.length_a   1.000
_cell.length_b   1.000
_cell.length_c   1.000
_cell.angle_alpha   90.00
_cell.angle_beta   90.00
_cell.angle_gamma   90.00
#
_symmetry.space_group_name_H-M   'P 1'
#
loop_
_entity.id
_entity.type
_entity.pdbx_description
1 polymer ?
#
loop_
_entity_poly.entity_id
_entity_poly.type
_entity_poly.pdbx_seq_one_letter_code
_entity_poly.pdbx_strand_id
1 'polypeptide(L)'
;LSGCLKKEGSVGNLVYINGELVPKEKASVSVFDHGFLYGNGLFETMRAYRQRVFRLEHHLQRLFLSLEYLQFPIPFTFDTLKEAIHETIAANRLEDAYIRLNVTRGVGASVPDPTTCKSPTIIIIAREYLPYSPALYQKGYSGKVVTVRPSPHTPSTGMKTLNFLNHIIAKMEAKESGFNEGILVNTEGFVTEGTVSNIFMVKGDTLSTPSRAVGLLPGVTRQVILELAQEKGLTAVEGTITPHQLSDADEAFLTNSLVEIMPLVALDGHPLGKGVPGPVTQDLILSYRKLVKKELKL
;
A
#
# COMPACT_ATOMS: atom_id res chain seq x y z
N LEU A 1 -28.34 -1.63 30.60
CA LEU A 1 -28.60 -2.94 30.03
C LEU A 1 -29.81 -2.86 29.09
N SER A 2 -29.67 -2.53 27.85
CA SER A 2 -30.59 -2.87 26.77
C SER A 2 -29.84 -2.85 25.46
N GLY A 3 -29.85 -4.01 24.81
CA GLY A 3 -29.12 -4.26 23.59
C GLY A 3 -29.59 -3.40 22.45
N CYS A 4 -28.66 -2.71 21.85
CA CYS A 4 -28.78 -2.20 20.50
C CYS A 4 -28.51 -3.37 19.54
N LEU A 5 -29.56 -4.10 19.18
CA LEU A 5 -29.56 -5.00 18.03
C LEU A 5 -29.26 -4.12 16.80
N LYS A 6 -28.03 -4.15 16.31
CA LYS A 6 -27.68 -3.56 15.02
C LYS A 6 -28.50 -4.26 13.95
N LYS A 7 -29.27 -3.47 13.21
CA LYS A 7 -30.09 -3.91 12.07
C LYS A 7 -29.25 -4.76 11.11
N GLU A 8 -29.75 -5.93 10.79
CA GLU A 8 -29.30 -6.75 9.66
C GLU A 8 -29.32 -5.89 8.40
N GLY A 9 -28.16 -5.71 7.81
CA GLY A 9 -27.96 -4.85 6.64
C GLY A 9 -26.84 -3.82 6.78
N SER A 10 -25.84 -4.02 7.67
CA SER A 10 -24.72 -3.10 7.84
C SER A 10 -23.82 -3.13 6.60
N VAL A 11 -23.48 -1.94 6.12
CA VAL A 11 -22.53 -1.65 5.03
C VAL A 11 -21.21 -2.41 5.27
N GLY A 12 -20.70 -3.12 4.23
CA GLY A 12 -19.38 -3.75 4.29
C GLY A 12 -19.35 -5.17 4.86
N ASN A 13 -20.41 -5.95 4.74
CA ASN A 13 -20.53 -7.30 5.32
C ASN A 13 -20.29 -8.47 4.35
N LEU A 14 -20.08 -8.22 3.07
CA LEU A 14 -19.84 -9.27 2.07
C LEU A 14 -18.35 -9.31 1.70
N VAL A 15 -17.82 -10.52 1.58
CA VAL A 15 -16.47 -10.81 1.10
C VAL A 15 -16.58 -11.64 -0.17
N TYR A 16 -15.87 -11.25 -1.22
CA TYR A 16 -15.76 -12.07 -2.43
C TYR A 16 -14.70 -13.15 -2.21
N ILE A 17 -15.05 -14.41 -2.46
CA ILE A 17 -14.13 -15.54 -2.41
C ILE A 17 -14.40 -16.44 -3.62
N ASN A 18 -13.42 -16.56 -4.53
CA ASN A 18 -13.43 -17.48 -5.67
C ASN A 18 -14.71 -17.45 -6.54
N GLY A 19 -15.27 -16.28 -6.79
CA GLY A 19 -16.48 -16.12 -7.62
C GLY A 19 -17.77 -15.92 -6.83
N GLU A 20 -17.74 -16.02 -5.50
CA GLU A 20 -18.93 -15.91 -4.66
C GLU A 20 -18.82 -14.77 -3.65
N LEU A 21 -19.91 -14.05 -3.45
CA LEU A 21 -20.07 -13.07 -2.36
C LEU A 21 -20.66 -13.77 -1.13
N VAL A 22 -19.86 -13.88 -0.09
CA VAL A 22 -20.26 -14.55 1.17
C VAL A 22 -20.32 -13.55 2.34
N PRO A 23 -21.22 -13.71 3.31
CA PRO A 23 -21.19 -12.94 4.54
C PRO A 23 -19.83 -13.06 5.24
N LYS A 24 -19.32 -11.99 5.81
CA LYS A 24 -17.99 -11.96 6.46
C LYS A 24 -17.85 -13.00 7.57
N GLU A 25 -18.94 -13.33 8.25
CA GLU A 25 -18.99 -14.34 9.32
C GLU A 25 -18.82 -15.78 8.79
N LYS A 26 -19.07 -15.98 7.48
CA LYS A 26 -18.90 -17.25 6.77
C LYS A 26 -17.65 -17.27 5.89
N ALA A 27 -16.97 -16.13 5.74
CA ALA A 27 -15.77 -16.02 4.93
C ALA A 27 -14.63 -16.80 5.59
N SER A 28 -14.20 -17.88 4.96
CA SER A 28 -13.16 -18.78 5.47
C SER A 28 -12.18 -19.18 4.37
N VAL A 29 -10.95 -19.44 4.78
CA VAL A 29 -9.88 -19.97 3.93
C VAL A 29 -9.41 -21.28 4.54
N SER A 30 -9.10 -22.27 3.69
CA SER A 30 -8.58 -23.54 4.15
C SER A 30 -7.29 -23.37 4.97
N VAL A 31 -7.14 -24.13 6.06
CA VAL A 31 -5.88 -24.21 6.80
C VAL A 31 -4.73 -24.83 5.98
N PHE A 32 -5.05 -25.49 4.87
CA PHE A 32 -4.08 -26.04 3.91
C PHE A 32 -3.78 -25.09 2.74
N ASP A 33 -4.30 -23.86 2.76
CA ASP A 33 -3.94 -22.85 1.77
C ASP A 33 -2.50 -22.41 1.99
N HIS A 34 -1.70 -22.45 0.91
CA HIS A 34 -0.27 -22.07 0.96
C HIS A 34 -0.06 -20.58 1.32
N GLY A 35 -1.05 -19.72 1.10
CA GLY A 35 -1.03 -18.36 1.61
C GLY A 35 -1.04 -18.31 3.12
N PHE A 36 -1.81 -19.20 3.77
CA PHE A 36 -1.84 -19.34 5.22
C PHE A 36 -0.60 -20.06 5.77
N LEU A 37 -0.20 -21.20 5.15
CA LEU A 37 0.91 -22.01 5.66
C LEU A 37 2.28 -21.34 5.44
N TYR A 38 2.49 -20.68 4.30
CA TYR A 38 3.83 -20.24 3.86
C TYR A 38 3.90 -18.77 3.44
N GLY A 39 2.79 -18.02 3.52
CA GLY A 39 2.72 -16.69 2.96
C GLY A 39 2.84 -16.66 1.43
N ASN A 40 2.61 -17.79 0.75
CA ASN A 40 2.70 -17.90 -0.71
C ASN A 40 1.48 -17.26 -1.37
N GLY A 41 1.56 -15.96 -1.52
CA GLY A 41 0.49 -15.14 -2.08
C GLY A 41 0.90 -13.68 -2.20
N LEU A 42 0.04 -12.93 -2.89
CA LEU A 42 0.18 -11.53 -3.20
C LEU A 42 -1.06 -10.76 -2.74
N PHE A 43 -0.92 -9.46 -2.54
CA PHE A 43 -2.08 -8.63 -2.26
C PHE A 43 -1.98 -7.26 -2.89
N GLU A 44 -3.12 -6.64 -3.10
CA GLU A 44 -3.24 -5.23 -3.44
C GLU A 44 -4.10 -4.50 -2.40
N THR A 45 -3.79 -3.22 -2.23
CA THR A 45 -4.58 -2.31 -1.41
C THR A 45 -4.93 -1.10 -2.24
N MET A 46 -6.21 -0.87 -2.43
CA MET A 46 -6.74 0.15 -3.31
C MET A 46 -7.73 1.03 -2.55
N ARG A 47 -7.98 2.20 -3.08
CA ARG A 47 -9.02 3.12 -2.60
C ARG A 47 -10.01 3.42 -3.72
N ALA A 48 -11.29 3.31 -3.41
CA ALA A 48 -12.36 3.83 -4.24
C ALA A 48 -12.85 5.18 -3.70
N TYR A 49 -13.20 6.08 -4.62
CA TYR A 49 -13.84 7.36 -4.41
C TYR A 49 -15.14 7.34 -5.20
N ARG A 50 -16.30 7.50 -4.55
CA ARG A 50 -17.62 7.38 -5.17
C ARG A 50 -17.71 6.13 -6.07
N GLN A 51 -17.38 4.96 -5.49
CA GLN A 51 -17.37 3.63 -6.12
C GLN A 51 -16.33 3.42 -7.22
N ARG A 52 -15.54 4.43 -7.60
CA ARG A 52 -14.52 4.34 -8.65
C ARG A 52 -13.15 4.13 -8.04
N VAL A 53 -12.49 3.04 -8.38
CA VAL A 53 -11.15 2.72 -7.87
C VAL A 53 -10.11 3.55 -8.61
N PHE A 54 -9.34 4.34 -7.88
CA PHE A 54 -8.27 5.14 -8.47
C PHE A 54 -7.13 4.25 -8.95
N ARG A 55 -6.74 4.42 -10.21
CA ARG A 55 -5.63 3.68 -10.86
C ARG A 55 -5.74 2.15 -10.73
N LEU A 56 -6.97 1.60 -10.84
CA LEU A 56 -7.23 0.17 -10.74
C LEU A 56 -6.34 -0.65 -11.68
N GLU A 57 -6.21 -0.21 -12.92
CA GLU A 57 -5.40 -0.87 -13.93
C GLU A 57 -3.94 -1.02 -13.51
N HIS A 58 -3.35 0.00 -12.90
CA HIS A 58 -1.96 -0.03 -12.43
C HIS A 58 -1.77 -1.01 -11.25
N HIS A 59 -2.76 -1.10 -10.36
CA HIS A 59 -2.75 -2.08 -9.27
C HIS A 59 -2.82 -3.51 -9.81
N LEU A 60 -3.73 -3.78 -10.72
CA LEU A 60 -3.88 -5.11 -11.33
C LEU A 60 -2.65 -5.46 -12.18
N GLN A 61 -2.10 -4.52 -12.95
CA GLN A 61 -0.88 -4.75 -13.72
C GLN A 61 0.28 -5.17 -12.83
N ARG A 62 0.50 -4.48 -11.70
CA ARG A 62 1.54 -4.86 -10.72
C ARG A 62 1.29 -6.26 -10.14
N LEU A 63 0.04 -6.59 -9.82
CA LEU A 63 -0.34 -7.91 -9.35
C LEU A 63 -0.01 -8.99 -10.40
N PHE A 64 -0.46 -8.81 -11.65
CA PHE A 64 -0.26 -9.78 -12.73
C PHE A 64 1.22 -10.01 -13.03
N LEU A 65 2.04 -8.95 -13.10
CA LEU A 65 3.49 -9.08 -13.26
C LEU A 65 4.12 -9.94 -12.15
N SER A 66 3.65 -9.79 -10.90
CA SER A 66 4.15 -10.60 -9.79
C SER A 66 3.63 -12.04 -9.82
N LEU A 67 2.37 -12.26 -10.24
CA LEU A 67 1.80 -13.59 -10.42
C LEU A 67 2.54 -14.38 -11.53
N GLU A 68 2.85 -13.72 -12.63
CA GLU A 68 3.62 -14.30 -13.74
C GLU A 68 5.03 -14.68 -13.29
N TYR A 69 5.76 -13.75 -12.66
CA TYR A 69 7.10 -14.03 -12.14
C TYR A 69 7.13 -15.23 -11.18
N LEU A 70 6.14 -15.33 -10.29
CA LEU A 70 6.00 -16.43 -9.34
C LEU A 70 5.35 -17.68 -9.96
N GLN A 71 5.03 -17.68 -11.25
CA GLN A 71 4.42 -18.81 -11.97
C GLN A 71 3.14 -19.31 -11.27
N PHE A 72 2.24 -18.40 -10.90
CA PHE A 72 0.94 -18.79 -10.37
C PHE A 72 0.07 -19.40 -11.48
N PRO A 73 -0.74 -20.44 -11.20
CA PRO A 73 -1.83 -20.79 -12.08
C PRO A 73 -2.85 -19.64 -12.11
N ILE A 74 -3.09 -19.04 -13.28
CA ILE A 74 -3.97 -17.88 -13.41
C ILE A 74 -5.21 -18.28 -14.22
N PRO A 75 -6.27 -18.82 -13.56
CA PRO A 75 -7.52 -19.19 -14.24
C PRO A 75 -8.48 -18.01 -14.44
N PHE A 76 -8.03 -16.77 -14.18
CA PHE A 76 -8.81 -15.55 -14.25
C PHE A 76 -8.11 -14.51 -15.12
N THR A 77 -8.89 -13.59 -15.69
CA THR A 77 -8.38 -12.50 -16.51
C THR A 77 -8.30 -11.21 -15.72
N PHE A 78 -7.65 -10.22 -16.31
CA PHE A 78 -7.63 -8.85 -15.80
C PHE A 78 -9.06 -8.29 -15.62
N ASP A 79 -9.92 -8.50 -16.62
CA ASP A 79 -11.29 -8.00 -16.62
C ASP A 79 -12.15 -8.69 -15.56
N THR A 80 -12.02 -10.01 -15.38
CA THR A 80 -12.76 -10.75 -14.34
C THR A 80 -12.40 -10.26 -12.93
N LEU A 81 -11.14 -9.92 -12.64
CA LEU A 81 -10.77 -9.33 -11.35
C LEU A 81 -11.30 -7.90 -11.19
N LYS A 82 -11.29 -7.11 -12.26
CA LYS A 82 -11.85 -5.76 -12.28
C LYS A 82 -13.35 -5.78 -11.98
N GLU A 83 -14.09 -6.67 -12.63
CA GLU A 83 -15.52 -6.88 -12.39
C GLU A 83 -15.79 -7.33 -10.96
N ALA A 84 -15.06 -8.31 -10.44
CA ALA A 84 -15.19 -8.81 -9.06
C ALA A 84 -14.95 -7.71 -8.01
N ILE A 85 -13.98 -6.81 -8.25
CA ILE A 85 -13.73 -5.66 -7.37
C ILE A 85 -14.94 -4.71 -7.38
N HIS A 86 -15.44 -4.35 -8.55
CA HIS A 86 -16.61 -3.47 -8.65
C HIS A 86 -17.88 -4.10 -8.08
N GLU A 87 -18.12 -5.37 -8.34
CA GLU A 87 -19.22 -6.14 -7.75
C GLU A 87 -19.14 -6.13 -6.22
N THR A 88 -17.95 -6.36 -5.65
CA THR A 88 -17.75 -6.37 -4.19
C THR A 88 -18.05 -4.99 -3.59
N ILE A 89 -17.64 -3.88 -4.24
CA ILE A 89 -17.94 -2.52 -3.79
C ILE A 89 -19.45 -2.26 -3.83
N ALA A 90 -20.11 -2.59 -4.96
CA ALA A 90 -21.52 -2.36 -5.18
C ALA A 90 -22.41 -3.18 -4.23
N ALA A 91 -22.13 -4.47 -4.06
CA ALA A 91 -22.85 -5.36 -3.15
C ALA A 91 -22.77 -4.90 -1.69
N ASN A 92 -21.66 -4.29 -1.30
CA ASN A 92 -21.47 -3.70 0.02
C ASN A 92 -22.00 -2.26 0.13
N ARG A 93 -22.55 -1.67 -0.94
CA ARG A 93 -23.11 -0.29 -0.97
C ARG A 93 -22.13 0.77 -0.49
N LEU A 94 -20.85 0.64 -0.87
CA LEU A 94 -19.79 1.54 -0.44
C LEU A 94 -19.61 2.68 -1.44
N GLU A 95 -19.60 3.92 -0.96
CA GLU A 95 -19.24 5.10 -1.77
C GLU A 95 -17.72 5.27 -1.80
N ASP A 96 -17.11 5.50 -0.65
CA ASP A 96 -15.66 5.54 -0.48
C ASP A 96 -15.20 4.24 0.18
N ALA A 97 -14.30 3.51 -0.47
CA ALA A 97 -13.93 2.19 0.00
C ALA A 97 -12.42 1.97 0.11
N TYR A 98 -12.05 1.29 1.20
CA TYR A 98 -10.82 0.52 1.29
C TYR A 98 -11.07 -0.84 0.65
N ILE A 99 -10.20 -1.23 -0.28
CA ILE A 99 -10.27 -2.52 -0.95
C ILE A 99 -8.96 -3.26 -0.74
N ARG A 100 -9.06 -4.51 -0.30
CA ARG A 100 -7.94 -5.45 -0.25
C ARG A 100 -8.26 -6.66 -1.12
N LEU A 101 -7.46 -6.84 -2.15
CA LEU A 101 -7.44 -8.05 -2.98
C LEU A 101 -6.28 -8.92 -2.52
N ASN A 102 -6.53 -10.18 -2.19
CA ASN A 102 -5.49 -11.18 -1.92
C ASN A 102 -5.63 -12.30 -2.96
N VAL A 103 -4.49 -12.77 -3.45
CA VAL A 103 -4.39 -13.95 -4.31
C VAL A 103 -3.34 -14.85 -3.69
N THR A 104 -3.77 -15.99 -3.14
CA THR A 104 -2.86 -17.00 -2.62
C THR A 104 -2.61 -18.08 -3.65
N ARG A 105 -1.58 -18.89 -3.45
CA ARG A 105 -1.32 -20.07 -4.31
C ARG A 105 -2.47 -21.08 -4.25
N GLY A 106 -3.29 -21.05 -3.20
CA GLY A 106 -4.40 -21.95 -2.96
C GLY A 106 -4.04 -23.18 -2.14
N VAL A 107 -4.99 -24.12 -2.08
CA VAL A 107 -4.84 -25.34 -1.30
C VAL A 107 -3.89 -26.31 -1.98
N GLY A 108 -2.94 -26.82 -1.20
CA GLY A 108 -1.96 -27.82 -1.65
C GLY A 108 -1.58 -28.80 -0.55
N ALA A 109 -0.56 -29.61 -0.78
CA ALA A 109 0.02 -30.47 0.25
C ALA A 109 0.72 -29.63 1.33
N SER A 110 0.81 -30.16 2.56
CA SER A 110 1.48 -29.47 3.68
C SER A 110 3.02 -29.51 3.57
N VAL A 111 3.53 -29.24 2.37
CA VAL A 111 4.95 -29.10 2.04
C VAL A 111 5.14 -27.83 1.19
N PRO A 112 6.31 -27.16 1.24
CA PRO A 112 6.52 -25.92 0.50
C PRO A 112 6.78 -26.15 -1.01
N ASP A 113 6.00 -27.04 -1.63
CA ASP A 113 6.04 -27.35 -3.05
C ASP A 113 4.83 -26.71 -3.75
N PRO A 114 5.03 -25.64 -4.53
CA PRO A 114 3.94 -24.93 -5.21
C PRO A 114 3.24 -25.78 -6.28
N THR A 115 3.85 -26.86 -6.79
CA THR A 115 3.26 -27.73 -7.81
C THR A 115 2.07 -28.52 -7.30
N THR A 116 1.94 -28.66 -5.99
CA THR A 116 0.80 -29.32 -5.33
C THR A 116 -0.48 -28.48 -5.34
N CYS A 117 -0.37 -27.17 -5.55
CA CYS A 117 -1.51 -26.25 -5.60
C CYS A 117 -2.06 -26.15 -7.03
N LYS A 118 -3.32 -26.50 -7.24
CA LYS A 118 -3.94 -26.54 -8.58
C LYS A 118 -4.68 -25.25 -8.95
N SER A 119 -5.20 -24.54 -7.96
CA SER A 119 -6.02 -23.34 -8.17
C SER A 119 -5.74 -22.31 -7.09
N PRO A 120 -5.56 -21.02 -7.44
CA PRO A 120 -5.37 -19.95 -6.46
C PRO A 120 -6.65 -19.69 -5.67
N THR A 121 -6.51 -19.12 -4.48
CA THR A 121 -7.63 -18.56 -3.75
C THR A 121 -7.64 -17.03 -3.92
N ILE A 122 -8.75 -16.49 -4.41
CA ILE A 122 -8.95 -15.06 -4.64
C ILE A 122 -9.91 -14.53 -3.57
N ILE A 123 -9.51 -13.50 -2.85
CA ILE A 123 -10.30 -12.90 -1.79
C ILE A 123 -10.32 -11.39 -1.99
N ILE A 124 -11.52 -10.79 -2.06
CA ILE A 124 -11.66 -9.33 -2.10
C ILE A 124 -12.47 -8.90 -0.87
N ILE A 125 -11.85 -8.06 -0.06
CA ILE A 125 -12.45 -7.42 1.09
C ILE A 125 -12.65 -5.96 0.76
N ALA A 126 -13.89 -5.48 0.76
CA ALA A 126 -14.21 -4.07 0.66
C ALA A 126 -14.90 -3.60 1.95
N ARG A 127 -14.49 -2.45 2.45
CA ARG A 127 -15.08 -1.82 3.64
C ARG A 127 -15.07 -0.30 3.48
N GLU A 128 -15.91 0.37 4.24
CA GLU A 128 -15.92 1.83 4.26
C GLU A 128 -14.52 2.39 4.55
N TYR A 129 -14.11 3.35 3.74
CA TYR A 129 -12.88 4.09 3.96
C TYR A 129 -13.17 5.30 4.86
N LEU A 130 -12.52 5.33 6.01
CA LEU A 130 -12.56 6.47 6.92
C LEU A 130 -11.35 7.35 6.65
N PRO A 131 -11.53 8.58 6.12
CA PRO A 131 -10.42 9.47 5.82
C PRO A 131 -9.71 9.91 7.10
N TYR A 132 -8.40 10.07 7.00
CA TYR A 132 -7.62 10.68 8.08
C TYR A 132 -8.04 12.15 8.28
N SER A 133 -7.99 12.62 9.52
CA SER A 133 -8.39 13.99 9.83
C SER A 133 -7.50 15.02 9.13
N PRO A 134 -8.04 16.15 8.65
CA PRO A 134 -7.23 17.23 8.09
C PRO A 134 -6.13 17.71 9.02
N ALA A 135 -6.40 17.74 10.34
CA ALA A 135 -5.41 18.11 11.35
C ALA A 135 -4.16 17.21 11.34
N LEU A 136 -4.32 15.93 10.98
CA LEU A 136 -3.19 15.02 10.90
C LEU A 136 -2.26 15.37 9.72
N TYR A 137 -2.81 15.79 8.59
CA TYR A 137 -2.01 16.27 7.44
C TYR A 137 -1.32 17.60 7.75
N GLN A 138 -1.94 18.46 8.54
CA GLN A 138 -1.33 19.73 9.01
C GLN A 138 -0.20 19.46 10.01
N LYS A 139 -0.39 18.49 10.90
CA LYS A 139 0.64 18.10 11.89
C LYS A 139 1.78 17.33 11.23
N GLY A 140 1.49 16.47 10.25
CA GLY A 140 2.43 15.53 9.68
C GLY A 140 2.77 14.34 10.60
N TYR A 141 3.52 13.39 10.06
CA TYR A 141 4.02 12.21 10.75
C TYR A 141 5.44 12.44 11.26
N SER A 142 5.78 11.76 12.36
CA SER A 142 7.15 11.51 12.77
C SER A 142 7.59 10.10 12.36
N GLY A 143 8.81 9.97 11.84
CA GLY A 143 9.40 8.71 11.42
C GLY A 143 10.55 8.29 12.32
N LYS A 144 10.79 6.97 12.36
CA LYS A 144 11.95 6.35 13.01
C LYS A 144 12.67 5.45 12.02
N VAL A 145 13.97 5.59 11.88
CA VAL A 145 14.79 4.58 11.19
C VAL A 145 14.79 3.32 12.06
N VAL A 146 14.15 2.26 11.56
CA VAL A 146 13.97 0.99 12.31
C VAL A 146 15.15 0.05 12.11
N THR A 147 15.25 -0.98 12.97
CA THR A 147 16.36 -1.94 12.96
C THR A 147 16.24 -3.00 11.86
N VAL A 148 15.04 -3.25 11.35
CA VAL A 148 14.79 -4.20 10.25
C VAL A 148 15.53 -3.75 8.99
N ARG A 149 16.32 -4.67 8.40
CA ARG A 149 17.15 -4.42 7.21
C ARG A 149 16.76 -5.36 6.07
N PRO A 150 15.83 -4.96 5.17
CA PRO A 150 15.52 -5.76 3.99
C PRO A 150 16.71 -5.84 3.05
N SER A 151 16.89 -7.00 2.40
CA SER A 151 17.89 -7.15 1.35
C SER A 151 17.29 -6.76 0.00
N PRO A 152 17.98 -5.94 -0.81
CA PRO A 152 17.52 -5.62 -2.18
C PRO A 152 17.64 -6.81 -3.14
N HIS A 153 18.41 -7.84 -2.76
CA HIS A 153 18.67 -9.02 -3.60
C HIS A 153 17.72 -10.20 -3.35
N THR A 154 16.73 -10.03 -2.47
CA THR A 154 15.71 -11.07 -2.26
C THR A 154 14.81 -11.19 -3.49
N PRO A 155 14.54 -12.39 -4.04
CA PRO A 155 13.73 -12.56 -5.26
C PRO A 155 12.32 -11.96 -5.17
N SER A 156 11.76 -11.85 -3.97
CA SER A 156 10.44 -11.24 -3.73
C SER A 156 10.49 -9.72 -3.55
N THR A 157 11.67 -9.11 -3.64
CA THR A 157 11.84 -7.65 -3.52
C THR A 157 11.06 -6.92 -4.62
N GLY A 158 10.34 -5.88 -4.23
CA GLY A 158 9.47 -5.14 -5.15
C GLY A 158 8.09 -5.77 -5.39
N MET A 159 7.83 -6.96 -4.85
CA MET A 159 6.52 -7.60 -4.93
C MET A 159 5.69 -7.34 -3.65
N LYS A 160 4.38 -7.25 -3.82
CA LYS A 160 3.45 -7.06 -2.71
C LYS A 160 2.98 -8.41 -2.16
N THR A 161 3.91 -9.14 -1.51
CA THR A 161 3.69 -10.51 -1.01
C THR A 161 2.97 -10.52 0.35
N LEU A 162 2.38 -11.67 0.69
CA LEU A 162 1.81 -11.92 2.04
C LEU A 162 2.87 -12.12 3.12
N ASN A 163 4.15 -12.24 2.77
CA ASN A 163 5.28 -12.29 3.69
C ASN A 163 5.56 -10.92 4.31
N PHE A 164 4.62 -10.40 5.10
CA PHE A 164 4.63 -9.02 5.59
C PHE A 164 5.19 -8.86 7.00
N LEU A 165 5.75 -9.93 7.59
CA LEU A 165 6.19 -9.95 8.99
C LEU A 165 7.28 -8.91 9.28
N ASN A 166 8.25 -8.72 8.38
CA ASN A 166 9.30 -7.70 8.55
C ASN A 166 8.72 -6.28 8.67
N HIS A 167 7.69 -5.96 7.87
CA HIS A 167 7.02 -4.67 7.92
C HIS A 167 6.20 -4.50 9.22
N ILE A 168 5.61 -5.60 9.72
CA ILE A 168 4.89 -5.60 11.00
C ILE A 168 5.86 -5.35 12.15
N ILE A 169 7.01 -6.05 12.21
CA ILE A 169 8.05 -5.86 13.22
C ILE A 169 8.57 -4.41 13.19
N ALA A 170 8.89 -3.91 11.99
CA ALA A 170 9.32 -2.52 11.80
C ALA A 170 8.26 -1.51 12.29
N LYS A 171 6.98 -1.79 12.05
CA LYS A 171 5.87 -0.94 12.53
C LYS A 171 5.71 -0.98 14.05
N MET A 172 5.90 -2.16 14.65
CA MET A 172 5.88 -2.33 16.11
C MET A 172 7.00 -1.51 16.75
N GLU A 173 8.24 -1.64 16.27
CA GLU A 173 9.39 -0.88 16.76
C GLU A 173 9.15 0.64 16.70
N ALA A 174 8.64 1.15 15.58
CA ALA A 174 8.33 2.57 15.45
C ALA A 174 7.26 3.01 16.46
N LYS A 175 6.17 2.22 16.62
CA LYS A 175 5.09 2.51 17.55
C LYS A 175 5.52 2.49 19.01
N GLU A 176 6.28 1.49 19.43
CA GLU A 176 6.82 1.35 20.79
C GLU A 176 7.75 2.51 21.13
N SER A 177 8.44 3.06 20.12
CA SER A 177 9.27 4.26 20.25
C SER A 177 8.49 5.58 20.16
N GLY A 178 7.16 5.56 20.02
CA GLY A 178 6.31 6.76 19.98
C GLY A 178 6.21 7.45 18.60
N PHE A 179 6.69 6.79 17.52
CA PHE A 179 6.66 7.35 16.17
C PHE A 179 5.46 6.86 15.34
N ASN A 180 5.07 7.64 14.33
CA ASN A 180 3.95 7.32 13.46
C ASN A 180 4.32 6.27 12.41
N GLU A 181 5.57 6.29 11.89
CA GLU A 181 6.01 5.42 10.80
C GLU A 181 7.46 4.95 10.99
N GLY A 182 7.72 3.68 10.61
CA GLY A 182 9.06 3.14 10.53
C GLY A 182 9.65 3.35 9.13
N ILE A 183 10.88 3.85 9.05
CA ILE A 183 11.62 4.04 7.81
C ILE A 183 12.62 2.89 7.68
N LEU A 184 12.46 2.10 6.63
CA LEU A 184 13.31 0.95 6.33
C LEU A 184 14.58 1.39 5.62
N VAL A 185 15.69 0.83 6.05
CA VAL A 185 17.01 0.98 5.42
C VAL A 185 17.49 -0.42 5.04
N ASN A 186 17.92 -0.62 3.80
CA ASN A 186 18.36 -1.93 3.34
C ASN A 186 19.74 -2.34 3.91
N THR A 187 20.17 -3.57 3.61
CA THR A 187 21.47 -4.10 4.04
C THR A 187 22.68 -3.35 3.48
N GLU A 188 22.49 -2.50 2.47
CA GLU A 188 23.53 -1.65 1.85
C GLU A 188 23.56 -0.24 2.47
N GLY A 189 22.71 0.05 3.45
CA GLY A 189 22.66 1.34 4.14
C GLY A 189 21.80 2.41 3.47
N PHE A 190 21.00 2.07 2.46
CA PHE A 190 20.12 3.02 1.77
C PHE A 190 18.68 2.93 2.27
N VAL A 191 18.04 4.09 2.39
CA VAL A 191 16.61 4.20 2.65
C VAL A 191 15.84 3.54 1.52
N THR A 192 14.85 2.72 1.86
CA THR A 192 13.98 2.06 0.88
C THR A 192 12.59 2.68 0.86
N GLU A 193 11.85 2.50 1.94
CA GLU A 193 10.45 2.90 2.04
C GLU A 193 10.00 2.96 3.51
N GLY A 194 8.76 3.38 3.77
CA GLY A 194 8.12 3.20 5.08
C GLY A 194 7.57 1.79 5.24
N THR A 195 7.01 1.46 6.43
CA THR A 195 6.45 0.11 6.68
C THR A 195 5.26 -0.22 5.79
N VAL A 196 4.54 0.78 5.28
CA VAL A 196 3.37 0.62 4.40
C VAL A 196 3.30 1.71 3.31
N SER A 197 4.40 2.42 3.05
CA SER A 197 4.43 3.61 2.21
C SER A 197 5.77 3.76 1.49
N ASN A 198 5.78 4.39 0.31
CA ASN A 198 7.03 4.90 -0.26
C ASN A 198 7.38 6.26 0.37
N ILE A 199 8.62 6.69 0.19
CA ILE A 199 9.14 7.93 0.75
C ILE A 199 9.70 8.83 -0.34
N PHE A 200 9.52 10.13 -0.15
CA PHE A 200 10.10 11.20 -0.94
C PHE A 200 10.74 12.23 -0.03
N MET A 201 11.76 12.91 -0.53
CA MET A 201 12.37 14.07 0.12
C MET A 201 12.55 15.20 -0.89
N VAL A 202 12.54 16.43 -0.40
CA VAL A 202 12.85 17.63 -1.17
C VAL A 202 14.11 18.26 -0.58
N LYS A 203 15.05 18.62 -1.47
CA LYS A 203 16.23 19.40 -1.11
C LYS A 203 16.46 20.46 -2.18
N GLY A 204 16.36 21.73 -1.79
CA GLY A 204 16.30 22.83 -2.76
C GLY A 204 15.14 22.63 -3.76
N ASP A 205 15.45 22.62 -5.05
CA ASP A 205 14.47 22.44 -6.12
C ASP A 205 14.34 20.98 -6.59
N THR A 206 14.95 20.03 -5.88
CA THR A 206 14.99 18.62 -6.29
C THR A 206 14.08 17.76 -5.40
N LEU A 207 13.15 17.06 -6.02
CA LEU A 207 12.35 16.00 -5.44
C LEU A 207 13.05 14.66 -5.65
N SER A 208 13.42 13.99 -4.58
CA SER A 208 14.12 12.69 -4.64
C SER A 208 13.30 11.57 -4.02
N THR A 209 13.37 10.38 -4.59
CA THR A 209 12.80 9.15 -4.02
C THR A 209 13.76 8.00 -4.25
N PRO A 210 13.84 7.01 -3.34
CA PRO A 210 14.65 5.83 -3.58
C PRO A 210 14.27 5.12 -4.87
N SER A 211 15.28 4.67 -5.63
CA SER A 211 15.09 3.91 -6.86
C SER A 211 14.66 2.46 -6.58
N ARG A 212 14.11 1.78 -7.58
CA ARG A 212 13.74 0.34 -7.44
C ARG A 212 14.94 -0.55 -7.07
N ALA A 213 16.15 -0.17 -7.47
CA ALA A 213 17.37 -0.92 -7.21
C ALA A 213 17.67 -1.11 -5.72
N VAL A 214 17.21 -0.21 -4.85
CA VAL A 214 17.42 -0.35 -3.40
C VAL A 214 16.46 -1.34 -2.73
N GLY A 215 15.49 -1.91 -3.45
CA GLY A 215 14.62 -2.97 -2.95
C GLY A 215 13.31 -2.49 -2.33
N LEU A 216 12.64 -1.53 -2.94
CA LEU A 216 11.33 -1.02 -2.52
C LEU A 216 10.19 -1.55 -3.38
N LEU A 217 8.96 -1.44 -2.87
CA LEU A 217 7.75 -1.66 -3.67
C LEU A 217 7.54 -0.50 -4.67
N PRO A 218 7.36 -0.78 -5.98
CA PRO A 218 6.98 0.24 -6.96
C PRO A 218 5.53 0.69 -6.74
N GLY A 219 5.33 1.68 -5.86
CA GLY A 219 4.02 2.14 -5.43
C GLY A 219 3.24 2.83 -6.55
N VAL A 220 1.94 2.55 -6.66
CA VAL A 220 1.05 3.24 -7.63
C VAL A 220 0.98 4.74 -7.30
N THR A 221 0.80 5.09 -6.02
CA THR A 221 0.83 6.50 -5.60
C THR A 221 2.20 7.14 -5.84
N ARG A 222 3.31 6.41 -5.59
CA ARG A 222 4.67 6.88 -5.92
C ARG A 222 4.79 7.26 -7.39
N GLN A 223 4.29 6.42 -8.28
CA GLN A 223 4.30 6.69 -9.73
C GLN A 223 3.51 7.95 -10.06
N VAL A 224 2.34 8.14 -9.47
CA VAL A 224 1.53 9.36 -9.65
C VAL A 224 2.28 10.62 -9.21
N ILE A 225 3.06 10.55 -8.12
CA ILE A 225 3.86 11.70 -7.68
C ILE A 225 4.95 12.05 -8.67
N LEU A 226 5.61 11.06 -9.27
CA LEU A 226 6.61 11.29 -10.32
C LEU A 226 5.98 11.91 -11.58
N GLU A 227 4.78 11.46 -11.97
CA GLU A 227 4.01 12.05 -13.08
C GLU A 227 3.66 13.52 -12.78
N LEU A 228 3.13 13.81 -11.59
CA LEU A 228 2.81 15.18 -11.17
C LEU A 228 4.04 16.08 -11.09
N ALA A 229 5.18 15.56 -10.63
CA ALA A 229 6.43 16.30 -10.59
C ALA A 229 6.88 16.70 -12.00
N GLN A 230 6.80 15.76 -12.94
CA GLN A 230 7.11 16.03 -14.36
C GLN A 230 6.15 17.08 -14.96
N GLU A 231 4.84 16.96 -14.74
CA GLU A 231 3.84 17.92 -15.20
C GLU A 231 4.09 19.34 -14.67
N LYS A 232 4.63 19.45 -13.45
CA LYS A 232 4.95 20.73 -12.79
C LYS A 232 6.34 21.28 -13.14
N GLY A 233 7.15 20.56 -13.90
CA GLY A 233 8.53 20.93 -14.19
C GLY A 233 9.45 20.84 -12.97
N LEU A 234 9.10 20.06 -11.93
CA LEU A 234 9.98 19.79 -10.81
C LEU A 234 11.07 18.80 -11.24
N THR A 235 12.31 19.06 -10.81
CA THR A 235 13.40 18.10 -11.00
C THR A 235 13.14 16.89 -10.08
N ALA A 236 12.73 15.75 -10.66
CA ALA A 236 12.50 14.52 -9.94
C ALA A 236 13.62 13.50 -10.19
N VAL A 237 14.21 12.95 -9.14
CA VAL A 237 15.32 12.00 -9.20
C VAL A 237 14.97 10.72 -8.46
N GLU A 238 15.15 9.59 -9.14
CA GLU A 238 15.14 8.26 -8.55
C GLU A 238 16.59 7.80 -8.31
N GLY A 239 16.98 7.60 -7.05
CA GLY A 239 18.38 7.28 -6.73
C GLY A 239 18.54 6.58 -5.38
N THR A 240 19.75 6.53 -4.87
CA THR A 240 20.04 6.10 -3.51
C THR A 240 19.91 7.28 -2.56
N ILE A 241 19.30 7.05 -1.41
CA ILE A 241 19.15 8.05 -0.33
C ILE A 241 19.69 7.40 0.94
N THR A 242 20.67 8.03 1.59
CA THR A 242 21.13 7.60 2.91
C THR A 242 20.23 8.19 4.02
N PRO A 243 20.21 7.58 5.22
CA PRO A 243 19.48 8.17 6.36
C PRO A 243 19.93 9.61 6.67
N HIS A 244 21.22 9.91 6.50
CA HIS A 244 21.74 11.26 6.70
C HIS A 244 21.17 12.27 5.68
N GLN A 245 21.15 11.91 4.40
CA GLN A 245 20.54 12.76 3.37
C GLN A 245 19.04 13.00 3.64
N LEU A 246 18.32 11.97 4.12
CA LEU A 246 16.93 12.13 4.51
C LEU A 246 16.77 13.07 5.70
N SER A 247 17.65 12.99 6.70
CA SER A 247 17.65 13.89 7.85
C SER A 247 17.94 15.35 7.48
N ASP A 248 18.72 15.57 6.42
CA ASP A 248 19.06 16.91 5.91
C ASP A 248 18.02 17.47 4.92
N ALA A 249 16.93 16.76 4.68
CA ALA A 249 15.88 17.20 3.76
C ALA A 249 15.20 18.49 4.22
N ASP A 250 14.82 19.35 3.28
CA ASP A 250 14.02 20.54 3.56
C ASP A 250 12.55 20.16 3.80
N GLU A 251 12.07 19.11 3.08
CA GLU A 251 10.76 18.50 3.26
C GLU A 251 10.88 16.99 3.03
N ALA A 252 9.99 16.20 3.64
CA ALA A 252 9.79 14.81 3.30
C ALA A 252 8.32 14.44 3.41
N PHE A 253 7.91 13.37 2.69
CA PHE A 253 6.57 12.84 2.76
C PHE A 253 6.52 11.36 2.39
N LEU A 254 5.44 10.72 2.83
CA LEU A 254 5.13 9.32 2.60
C LEU A 254 3.94 9.18 1.68
N THR A 255 3.91 8.10 0.87
CA THR A 255 2.83 7.88 -0.10
C THR A 255 2.31 6.46 -0.08
N ASN A 256 1.01 6.29 -0.08
CA ASN A 256 0.32 5.05 -0.41
C ASN A 256 -1.13 5.34 -0.84
N SER A 257 -1.86 4.32 -1.30
CA SER A 257 -3.22 4.47 -1.82
C SER A 257 -4.24 4.99 -0.80
N LEU A 258 -3.97 4.87 0.51
CA LEU A 258 -4.91 5.25 1.56
C LEU A 258 -4.61 6.63 2.15
N VAL A 259 -3.36 6.91 2.48
CA VAL A 259 -2.96 8.22 3.03
C VAL A 259 -2.70 9.25 1.93
N GLU A 260 -2.71 8.85 0.65
CA GLU A 260 -2.35 9.72 -0.47
C GLU A 260 -0.90 10.23 -0.32
N ILE A 261 -0.72 11.42 0.17
CA ILE A 261 0.56 12.05 0.52
C ILE A 261 0.49 12.47 1.98
N MET A 262 1.29 11.86 2.84
CA MET A 262 1.37 12.21 4.26
C MET A 262 2.69 12.91 4.54
N PRO A 263 2.69 14.18 4.95
CA PRO A 263 3.93 14.88 5.31
C PRO A 263 4.70 14.13 6.41
N LEU A 264 6.02 14.00 6.25
CA LEU A 264 6.95 13.50 7.27
C LEU A 264 7.75 14.70 7.78
N VAL A 265 7.49 15.11 9.02
CA VAL A 265 8.02 16.38 9.57
C VAL A 265 9.12 16.18 10.58
N ALA A 266 9.38 14.95 11.00
CA ALA A 266 10.48 14.63 11.91
C ALA A 266 11.01 13.21 11.63
N LEU A 267 12.29 13.00 11.85
CA LEU A 267 12.97 11.71 11.76
C LEU A 267 13.84 11.50 13.01
N ASP A 268 13.67 10.35 13.69
CA ASP A 268 14.41 9.99 14.93
C ASP A 268 14.40 11.07 16.00
N GLY A 269 13.27 11.79 16.13
CA GLY A 269 13.07 12.87 17.11
C GLY A 269 13.60 14.24 16.67
N HIS A 270 14.24 14.34 15.50
CA HIS A 270 14.74 15.60 14.95
C HIS A 270 13.79 16.14 13.85
N PRO A 271 13.51 17.45 13.83
CA PRO A 271 12.66 18.02 12.80
C PRO A 271 13.33 17.92 11.41
N LEU A 272 12.53 17.63 10.39
CA LEU A 272 12.91 17.75 8.99
C LEU A 272 12.58 19.18 8.52
N GLY A 273 13.56 19.85 7.94
CA GLY A 273 13.43 21.25 7.56
C GLY A 273 12.93 22.13 8.72
N LYS A 274 11.73 22.70 8.60
CA LYS A 274 11.11 23.55 9.65
C LYS A 274 10.26 22.76 10.65
N GLY A 275 10.20 21.42 10.56
CA GLY A 275 9.36 20.57 11.42
C GLY A 275 7.85 20.68 11.14
N VAL A 276 7.48 21.20 9.98
CA VAL A 276 6.09 21.37 9.51
C VAL A 276 6.01 20.99 8.03
N PRO A 277 4.81 20.64 7.50
CA PRO A 277 4.66 20.35 6.09
C PRO A 277 5.13 21.51 5.20
N GLY A 278 6.05 21.25 4.30
CA GLY A 278 6.61 22.26 3.41
C GLY A 278 5.74 22.58 2.19
N PRO A 279 6.06 23.65 1.45
CA PRO A 279 5.24 24.13 0.33
C PRO A 279 5.16 23.15 -0.84
N VAL A 280 6.23 22.43 -1.17
CA VAL A 280 6.22 21.43 -2.26
C VAL A 280 5.30 20.27 -1.89
N THR A 281 5.40 19.76 -0.67
CA THR A 281 4.52 18.70 -0.16
C THR A 281 3.05 19.11 -0.18
N GLN A 282 2.73 20.34 0.26
CA GLN A 282 1.36 20.87 0.27
C GLN A 282 0.80 21.01 -1.16
N ASP A 283 1.59 21.52 -2.09
CA ASP A 283 1.20 21.68 -3.49
C ASP A 283 0.97 20.31 -4.16
N LEU A 284 1.81 19.31 -3.90
CA LEU A 284 1.62 17.95 -4.39
C LEU A 284 0.35 17.29 -3.81
N ILE A 285 0.01 17.52 -2.53
CA ILE A 285 -1.27 17.05 -1.93
C ILE A 285 -2.46 17.61 -2.71
N LEU A 286 -2.47 18.91 -2.98
CA LEU A 286 -3.56 19.55 -3.72
C LEU A 286 -3.64 19.03 -5.16
N SER A 287 -2.50 18.89 -5.81
CA SER A 287 -2.40 18.40 -7.19
C SER A 287 -2.85 16.95 -7.32
N TYR A 288 -2.45 16.08 -6.39
CA TYR A 288 -2.90 14.69 -6.33
C TYR A 288 -4.42 14.61 -6.22
N ARG A 289 -5.02 15.34 -5.28
CA ARG A 289 -6.48 15.35 -5.09
C ARG A 289 -7.23 15.91 -6.30
N LYS A 290 -6.66 16.90 -6.97
CA LYS A 290 -7.22 17.42 -8.24
C LYS A 290 -7.14 16.37 -9.35
N LEU A 291 -6.05 15.63 -9.45
CA LEU A 291 -5.87 14.55 -10.42
C LEU A 291 -6.88 13.41 -10.18
N VAL A 292 -7.03 12.97 -8.92
CA VAL A 292 -8.04 11.96 -8.55
C VAL A 292 -9.43 12.37 -9.02
N LYS A 293 -9.85 13.62 -8.72
CA LYS A 293 -11.15 14.13 -9.17
C LYS A 293 -11.28 14.16 -10.70
N LYS A 294 -10.22 14.57 -11.40
CA LYS A 294 -10.20 14.65 -12.88
C LYS A 294 -10.31 13.25 -13.50
N GLU A 295 -9.46 12.30 -13.10
CA GLU A 295 -9.43 10.95 -13.68
C GLU A 295 -10.72 10.17 -13.39
N LEU A 296 -11.24 10.30 -12.18
CA LEU A 296 -12.47 9.62 -11.78
C LEU A 296 -13.75 10.40 -12.14
N LYS A 297 -13.65 11.58 -12.75
CA LYS A 297 -14.80 12.44 -13.12
C LYS A 297 -15.75 12.68 -11.92
N LEU A 298 -15.17 13.12 -10.78
CA LEU A 298 -15.87 13.36 -9.52
C LEU A 298 -16.28 14.83 -9.35
#